data_02d7d81e82be66c0fe06e0ed7b0c7040
#
_entry.id   02d7d81e82be66c0fe06e0ed7b0c7040
#
_cell.length_a   1.000
_cell.length_b   1.000
_cell.length_c   1.000
_cell.angle_alpha   90.00
_cell.angle_beta   90.00
_cell.angle_gamma   90.00
#
_symmetry.space_group_name_H-M   'P 1'
#
loop_
_entity.id
_entity.type
_entity.pdbx_description
1 polymer ?
#
loop_
_entity_poly.entity_id
_entity_poly.type
_entity_poly.pdbx_seq_one_letter_code
_entity_poly.pdbx_strand_id
1 'polypeptide(L)'
;MRLRGLSRTNMVITSITWMLTIIVPSFILTTLIVVQYPNTASWLWPLVASVQFVGCFIVVLVQFDRRIRKPLEAFQTMLENISEGFMPEDVPEELFRRADPVVSEAYRNVIQINQMMLRNVDHLEKGFEEERLGKLRQIELTQAYGRFVPHEFLDNLGKTSIVDIRLGDHVRTQMTVLFCDIRAFTALSENMSPEETFRFLNAYMSYMEPIVKEHGGFIDKFIGDAIMALFHSPDEAVRAALSMLDQLQEFNISRLDDGSLPIEVGIGINTGTLMLGVVGGKNRMESTVVSDAVNVASRIESMNKVFGSQILISESTQAALDKPELYTLRKFDHVMIEGKSSTISIYEVIRSERRDA
;
A
#
# COMPACT_ATOMS: atom_id res chain seq x y z
N MET A 1 10.07 -38.90 23.52
CA MET A 1 9.81 -39.88 24.60
C MET A 1 10.97 -40.86 24.88
N ARG A 2 12.24 -40.49 24.63
CA ARG A 2 13.44 -41.31 24.89
C ARG A 2 14.45 -40.69 25.89
N LEU A 3 14.11 -39.57 26.54
CA LEU A 3 15.00 -38.84 27.45
C LEU A 3 14.91 -39.27 28.94
N ARG A 4 13.97 -40.14 29.32
CA ARG A 4 13.79 -40.54 30.72
C ARG A 4 14.72 -41.64 31.23
N GLY A 5 15.44 -42.31 30.34
CA GLY A 5 16.28 -43.47 30.73
C GLY A 5 17.78 -43.15 30.98
N LEU A 6 18.32 -42.10 30.30
CA LEU A 6 19.74 -41.78 30.39
C LEU A 6 20.14 -40.89 31.60
N SER A 7 19.19 -40.15 32.17
CA SER A 7 19.48 -39.16 33.20
C SER A 7 19.74 -39.77 34.59
N ARG A 8 19.03 -40.84 34.98
CA ARG A 8 19.19 -41.47 36.30
C ARG A 8 20.50 -42.23 36.43
N THR A 9 20.91 -42.93 35.39
CA THR A 9 22.13 -43.78 35.43
C THR A 9 23.40 -42.96 35.46
N ASN A 10 23.48 -41.88 34.68
CA ASN A 10 24.67 -41.00 34.68
C ASN A 10 24.79 -40.19 35.99
N MET A 11 23.71 -39.71 36.55
CA MET A 11 23.69 -38.95 37.80
C MET A 11 24.12 -39.84 38.99
N VAL A 12 23.68 -41.09 39.04
CA VAL A 12 24.07 -42.08 40.05
C VAL A 12 25.55 -42.47 39.86
N ILE A 13 25.99 -42.71 38.63
CA ILE A 13 27.38 -43.06 38.31
C ILE A 13 28.32 -41.91 38.67
N THR A 14 27.99 -40.67 38.34
CA THR A 14 28.83 -39.51 38.68
C THR A 14 28.93 -39.31 40.19
N SER A 15 27.81 -39.45 40.91
CA SER A 15 27.81 -39.35 42.40
C SER A 15 28.58 -40.47 43.04
N ILE A 16 28.46 -41.72 42.56
CA ILE A 16 29.20 -42.88 43.04
C ILE A 16 30.70 -42.71 42.74
N THR A 17 31.09 -42.27 41.56
CA THR A 17 32.49 -42.06 41.19
C THR A 17 33.14 -40.99 42.08
N TRP A 18 32.43 -39.90 42.38
CA TRP A 18 32.93 -38.87 43.32
C TRP A 18 33.00 -39.36 44.78
N MET A 19 31.99 -40.13 45.17
CA MET A 19 31.99 -40.75 46.49
C MET A 19 33.20 -41.69 46.65
N LEU A 20 33.49 -42.50 45.63
CA LEU A 20 34.62 -43.40 45.57
C LEU A 20 35.98 -42.63 45.54
N THR A 21 36.10 -41.56 44.79
CA THR A 21 37.37 -40.78 44.69
C THR A 21 37.73 -39.98 45.93
N ILE A 22 36.77 -39.64 46.78
CA ILE A 22 37.04 -38.89 48.02
C ILE A 22 37.00 -39.81 49.26
N ILE A 23 35.98 -40.69 49.34
CA ILE A 23 35.80 -41.53 50.54
C ILE A 23 36.81 -42.67 50.57
N VAL A 24 37.08 -43.32 49.44
CA VAL A 24 38.02 -44.45 49.41
C VAL A 24 39.46 -44.09 49.79
N PRO A 25 40.07 -43.02 49.23
CA PRO A 25 41.43 -42.61 49.67
C PRO A 25 41.47 -42.15 51.13
N SER A 26 40.42 -41.46 51.57
CA SER A 26 40.28 -41.03 52.96
C SER A 26 40.21 -42.22 53.93
N PHE A 27 39.43 -43.27 53.57
CA PHE A 27 39.34 -44.48 54.36
C PHE A 27 40.61 -45.32 54.34
N ILE A 28 41.26 -45.40 53.16
CA ILE A 28 42.59 -46.10 53.07
C ILE A 28 43.61 -45.40 53.91
N LEU A 29 43.68 -44.07 53.88
CA LEU A 29 44.63 -43.29 54.70
C LEU A 29 44.37 -43.48 56.17
N THR A 30 43.10 -43.48 56.60
CA THR A 30 42.77 -43.75 58.02
C THR A 30 43.18 -45.15 58.45
N THR A 31 42.88 -46.15 57.56
CA THR A 31 43.23 -47.56 57.84
C THR A 31 44.75 -47.73 57.90
N LEU A 32 45.54 -47.11 57.04
CA LEU A 32 47.01 -47.12 57.07
C LEU A 32 47.53 -46.54 58.33
N ILE A 33 47.02 -45.43 58.83
CA ILE A 33 47.41 -44.80 60.07
C ILE A 33 47.10 -45.70 61.28
N VAL A 34 45.94 -46.37 61.28
CA VAL A 34 45.53 -47.34 62.31
C VAL A 34 46.48 -48.50 62.36
N VAL A 35 46.89 -49.04 61.23
CA VAL A 35 47.79 -50.18 61.14
C VAL A 35 49.20 -49.81 61.60
N GLN A 36 49.64 -48.58 61.31
CA GLN A 36 51.01 -48.13 61.62
C GLN A 36 51.20 -47.68 63.08
N TYR A 37 50.09 -47.31 63.77
CA TYR A 37 50.13 -46.82 65.15
C TYR A 37 49.11 -47.53 66.08
N PRO A 38 49.24 -48.83 66.35
CA PRO A 38 48.22 -49.62 67.07
C PRO A 38 48.09 -49.21 68.56
N ASN A 39 49.03 -48.55 69.16
CA ASN A 39 49.01 -48.20 70.59
C ASN A 39 48.46 -46.80 70.88
N THR A 40 47.93 -46.07 69.92
CA THR A 40 47.28 -44.80 70.20
C THR A 40 45.92 -45.00 70.85
N ALA A 41 45.54 -44.09 71.77
CA ALA A 41 44.35 -44.21 72.59
C ALA A 41 43.11 -44.49 71.70
N SER A 42 42.41 -45.61 71.96
CA SER A 42 41.31 -46.14 71.17
C SER A 42 40.12 -45.14 71.01
N TRP A 43 40.03 -44.13 71.88
CA TRP A 43 38.97 -43.11 71.85
C TRP A 43 39.20 -41.99 70.76
N LEU A 44 40.45 -41.83 70.28
CA LEU A 44 40.79 -40.85 69.23
C LEU A 44 40.25 -41.25 67.82
N TRP A 45 40.14 -42.54 67.58
CA TRP A 45 39.75 -43.06 66.26
C TRP A 45 38.30 -42.67 65.83
N PRO A 46 37.30 -42.78 66.74
CA PRO A 46 35.94 -42.29 66.40
C PRO A 46 35.94 -40.82 66.09
N LEU A 47 36.77 -40.00 66.77
CA LEU A 47 36.84 -38.56 66.55
C LEU A 47 37.45 -38.22 65.17
N VAL A 48 38.53 -38.90 64.80
CA VAL A 48 39.20 -38.71 63.51
C VAL A 48 38.24 -39.11 62.35
N ALA A 49 37.59 -40.28 62.53
CA ALA A 49 36.58 -40.75 61.52
C ALA A 49 35.43 -39.78 61.40
N SER A 50 34.89 -39.22 62.48
CA SER A 50 33.83 -38.23 62.47
C SER A 50 34.24 -36.94 61.79
N VAL A 51 35.44 -36.40 62.04
CA VAL A 51 35.98 -35.20 61.39
C VAL A 51 36.16 -35.45 59.87
N GLN A 52 36.66 -36.61 59.47
CA GLN A 52 36.81 -36.98 58.08
C GLN A 52 35.44 -37.09 57.38
N PHE A 53 34.47 -37.73 58.05
CA PHE A 53 33.11 -37.87 57.49
C PHE A 53 32.45 -36.49 57.29
N VAL A 54 32.55 -35.60 58.28
CA VAL A 54 32.04 -34.25 58.21
C VAL A 54 32.74 -33.47 57.07
N GLY A 55 34.09 -33.59 56.99
CA GLY A 55 34.85 -32.97 55.89
C GLY A 55 34.44 -33.44 54.52
N CYS A 56 34.32 -34.78 54.34
CA CYS A 56 33.84 -35.34 53.08
C CYS A 56 32.40 -34.92 52.76
N PHE A 57 31.52 -34.91 53.75
CA PHE A 57 30.15 -34.46 53.60
C PHE A 57 30.07 -32.98 53.18
N ILE A 58 30.85 -32.10 53.77
CA ILE A 58 30.93 -30.69 53.38
C ILE A 58 31.41 -30.56 51.94
N VAL A 59 32.44 -31.29 51.53
CA VAL A 59 32.94 -31.28 50.14
C VAL A 59 31.85 -31.72 49.17
N VAL A 60 31.12 -32.78 49.48
CA VAL A 60 30.00 -33.26 48.67
C VAL A 60 28.89 -32.21 48.56
N LEU A 61 28.54 -31.56 49.68
CA LEU A 61 27.55 -30.49 49.69
C LEU A 61 27.98 -29.29 48.84
N VAL A 62 29.24 -28.86 48.96
CA VAL A 62 29.79 -27.76 48.16
C VAL A 62 29.83 -28.11 46.68
N GLN A 63 30.19 -29.34 46.35
CA GLN A 63 30.17 -29.80 44.95
C GLN A 63 28.74 -29.88 44.38
N PHE A 64 27.79 -30.37 45.15
CA PHE A 64 26.38 -30.40 44.78
C PHE A 64 25.84 -29.00 44.54
N ASP A 65 26.14 -28.07 45.47
CA ASP A 65 25.73 -26.66 45.32
C ASP A 65 26.28 -26.04 44.04
N ARG A 66 27.58 -26.22 43.77
CA ARG A 66 28.25 -25.62 42.59
C ARG A 66 27.90 -26.28 41.26
N ARG A 67 27.67 -27.61 41.24
CA ARG A 67 27.45 -28.35 39.97
C ARG A 67 26.02 -28.57 39.60
N ILE A 68 25.10 -28.52 40.55
CA ILE A 68 23.70 -28.85 40.33
C ILE A 68 22.79 -27.70 40.75
N ARG A 69 22.81 -27.31 42.03
CA ARG A 69 21.83 -26.35 42.57
C ARG A 69 21.93 -24.98 41.88
N LYS A 70 23.10 -24.34 41.93
CA LYS A 70 23.26 -22.99 41.33
C LYS A 70 23.02 -22.94 39.83
N PRO A 71 23.53 -23.87 38.99
CA PRO A 71 23.21 -23.90 37.58
C PRO A 71 21.71 -24.16 37.29
N LEU A 72 21.05 -24.97 38.11
CA LEU A 72 19.65 -25.25 37.95
C LEU A 72 18.76 -24.03 38.30
N GLU A 73 19.07 -23.34 39.39
CA GLU A 73 18.41 -22.08 39.75
C GLU A 73 18.60 -21.03 38.67
N ALA A 74 19.80 -20.83 38.15
CA ALA A 74 20.08 -19.91 37.06
C ALA A 74 19.34 -20.31 35.76
N PHE A 75 19.26 -21.59 35.47
CA PHE A 75 18.51 -22.10 34.32
C PHE A 75 16.98 -21.87 34.44
N GLN A 76 16.45 -22.07 35.65
CA GLN A 76 15.05 -21.76 35.93
C GLN A 76 14.75 -20.28 35.74
N THR A 77 15.55 -19.38 36.31
CA THR A 77 15.39 -17.94 36.14
C THR A 77 15.49 -17.52 34.66
N MET A 78 16.40 -18.17 33.90
CA MET A 78 16.50 -17.92 32.45
C MET A 78 15.23 -18.35 31.71
N LEU A 79 14.63 -19.50 32.03
CA LEU A 79 13.39 -19.96 31.43
C LEU A 79 12.20 -19.04 31.79
N GLU A 80 12.14 -18.56 33.03
CA GLU A 80 11.14 -17.59 33.48
C GLU A 80 11.25 -16.29 32.67
N ASN A 81 12.45 -15.72 32.54
CA ASN A 81 12.68 -14.50 31.73
C ASN A 81 12.29 -14.71 30.26
N ILE A 82 12.64 -15.84 29.66
CA ILE A 82 12.25 -16.17 28.28
C ILE A 82 10.72 -16.27 28.16
N SER A 83 10.04 -16.86 29.15
CA SER A 83 8.56 -16.97 29.14
C SER A 83 7.85 -15.63 29.23
N GLU A 84 8.48 -14.63 29.86
CA GLU A 84 8.01 -13.25 29.97
C GLU A 84 8.42 -12.38 28.77
N GLY A 85 9.12 -12.96 27.80
CA GLY A 85 9.58 -12.25 26.58
C GLY A 85 10.88 -11.46 26.76
N PHE A 86 11.54 -11.59 27.93
CA PHE A 86 12.85 -10.98 28.18
C PHE A 86 13.97 -11.92 27.77
N MET A 87 14.85 -11.43 26.90
CA MET A 87 16.06 -12.15 26.52
C MET A 87 17.17 -11.82 27.52
N PRO A 88 17.72 -12.83 28.22
CA PRO A 88 18.85 -12.58 29.09
C PRO A 88 20.07 -12.22 28.23
N GLU A 89 20.53 -10.95 28.32
CA GLU A 89 21.73 -10.47 27.64
C GLU A 89 23.01 -11.10 28.19
N ASP A 90 23.05 -11.42 29.49
CA ASP A 90 24.23 -11.98 30.20
C ASP A 90 23.86 -13.27 30.93
N VAL A 91 24.05 -14.39 30.27
CA VAL A 91 23.99 -15.67 30.96
C VAL A 91 25.41 -16.09 31.31
N PRO A 92 25.71 -16.38 32.59
CA PRO A 92 27.09 -16.74 33.02
C PRO A 92 27.49 -18.11 32.46
N GLU A 93 28.04 -18.09 31.27
CA GLU A 93 28.49 -19.29 30.52
C GLU A 93 29.44 -20.16 31.36
N GLU A 94 30.24 -19.54 32.21
CA GLU A 94 31.15 -20.25 33.15
C GLU A 94 30.42 -21.12 34.15
N LEU A 95 29.22 -20.73 34.59
CA LEU A 95 28.43 -21.49 35.54
C LEU A 95 27.98 -22.81 34.92
N PHE A 96 27.59 -22.78 33.68
CA PHE A 96 27.11 -23.97 32.96
C PHE A 96 28.24 -24.84 32.43
N ARG A 97 29.43 -24.29 32.18
CA ARG A 97 30.59 -25.07 31.78
C ARG A 97 31.06 -26.06 32.87
N ARG A 98 30.81 -25.73 34.16
CA ARG A 98 31.15 -26.58 35.32
C ARG A 98 29.95 -27.37 35.86
N ALA A 99 28.79 -27.19 35.29
CA ALA A 99 27.55 -27.87 35.69
C ALA A 99 27.57 -29.36 35.31
N ASP A 100 26.57 -30.09 35.80
CA ASP A 100 26.33 -31.46 35.38
C ASP A 100 26.11 -31.49 33.84
N PRO A 101 26.61 -32.51 33.14
CA PRO A 101 26.49 -32.62 31.69
C PRO A 101 25.07 -32.49 31.19
N VAL A 102 24.07 -33.01 31.91
CA VAL A 102 22.64 -32.94 31.52
C VAL A 102 22.14 -31.49 31.60
N VAL A 103 22.53 -30.75 32.65
CA VAL A 103 22.12 -29.34 32.80
C VAL A 103 22.81 -28.48 31.75
N SER A 104 24.12 -28.75 31.48
CA SER A 104 24.87 -28.05 30.44
C SER A 104 24.33 -28.28 29.04
N GLU A 105 23.87 -29.50 28.75
CA GLU A 105 23.25 -29.84 27.45
C GLU A 105 21.90 -29.18 27.30
N ALA A 106 21.04 -29.24 28.32
CA ALA A 106 19.73 -28.57 28.33
C ALA A 106 19.88 -27.05 28.11
N TYR A 107 20.81 -26.42 28.78
CA TYR A 107 21.14 -24.99 28.61
C TYR A 107 21.54 -24.68 27.17
N ARG A 108 22.46 -25.44 26.58
CA ARG A 108 22.91 -25.25 25.19
C ARG A 108 21.75 -25.38 24.20
N ASN A 109 20.88 -26.37 24.39
CA ASN A 109 19.73 -26.61 23.53
C ASN A 109 18.74 -25.43 23.60
N VAL A 110 18.46 -24.90 24.79
CA VAL A 110 17.59 -23.73 24.96
C VAL A 110 18.17 -22.49 24.28
N ILE A 111 19.46 -22.23 24.46
CA ILE A 111 20.16 -21.12 23.78
C ILE A 111 20.08 -21.28 22.26
N GLN A 112 20.32 -22.48 21.73
CA GLN A 112 20.27 -22.76 20.31
C GLN A 112 18.86 -22.52 19.74
N ILE A 113 17.83 -23.02 20.43
CA ILE A 113 16.42 -22.81 20.04
C ILE A 113 16.09 -21.32 20.05
N ASN A 114 16.51 -20.61 21.09
CA ASN A 114 16.26 -19.19 21.23
C ASN A 114 16.92 -18.38 20.10
N GLN A 115 18.20 -18.64 19.80
CA GLN A 115 18.90 -18.01 18.67
C GLN A 115 18.22 -18.32 17.33
N MET A 116 17.69 -19.54 17.15
CA MET A 116 16.94 -19.90 15.96
C MET A 116 15.62 -19.14 15.87
N MET A 117 14.89 -18.99 16.99
CA MET A 117 13.65 -18.21 17.04
C MET A 117 13.91 -16.74 16.70
N LEU A 118 14.95 -16.12 17.26
CA LEU A 118 15.34 -14.74 16.96
C LEU A 118 15.62 -14.53 15.48
N ARG A 119 16.40 -15.43 14.88
CA ARG A 119 16.67 -15.36 13.43
C ARG A 119 15.40 -15.50 12.60
N ASN A 120 14.49 -16.38 13.01
CA ASN A 120 13.22 -16.55 12.31
C ASN A 120 12.32 -15.32 12.43
N VAL A 121 12.28 -14.68 13.61
CA VAL A 121 11.54 -13.41 13.80
C VAL A 121 12.12 -12.31 12.91
N ASP A 122 13.45 -12.11 12.93
CA ASP A 122 14.13 -11.13 12.06
C ASP A 122 13.85 -11.39 10.56
N HIS A 123 13.89 -12.67 10.15
CA HIS A 123 13.54 -13.04 8.77
C HIS A 123 12.08 -12.75 8.42
N LEU A 124 11.15 -13.03 9.36
CA LEU A 124 9.73 -12.75 9.15
C LEU A 124 9.47 -11.24 9.09
N GLU A 125 10.06 -10.46 10.00
CA GLU A 125 9.93 -9.00 10.00
C GLU A 125 10.43 -8.38 8.69
N LYS A 126 11.61 -8.81 8.22
CA LYS A 126 12.15 -8.37 6.92
C LYS A 126 11.23 -8.76 5.76
N GLY A 127 10.72 -9.99 5.74
CA GLY A 127 9.79 -10.45 4.72
C GLY A 127 8.49 -9.65 4.69
N PHE A 128 7.91 -9.34 5.85
CA PHE A 128 6.72 -8.48 5.96
C PHE A 128 6.99 -7.06 5.47
N GLU A 129 8.15 -6.48 5.82
CA GLU A 129 8.49 -5.13 5.39
C GLU A 129 8.72 -5.06 3.87
N GLU A 130 9.38 -6.05 3.27
CA GLU A 130 9.56 -6.16 1.82
C GLU A 130 8.21 -6.30 1.10
N GLU A 131 7.30 -7.15 1.62
CA GLU A 131 5.95 -7.30 1.06
C GLU A 131 5.15 -6.00 1.16
N ARG A 132 5.22 -5.30 2.30
CA ARG A 132 4.56 -4.01 2.53
C ARG A 132 5.06 -2.95 1.55
N LEU A 133 6.37 -2.83 1.40
CA LEU A 133 6.99 -1.90 0.44
C LEU A 133 6.61 -2.25 -1.00
N GLY A 134 6.57 -3.53 -1.34
CA GLY A 134 6.12 -4.01 -2.65
C GLY A 134 4.68 -3.60 -2.97
N LYS A 135 3.77 -3.77 -2.00
CA LYS A 135 2.36 -3.34 -2.14
C LYS A 135 2.22 -1.82 -2.28
N LEU A 136 2.96 -1.04 -1.47
CA LEU A 136 2.94 0.42 -1.57
C LEU A 136 3.42 0.88 -2.95
N ARG A 137 4.51 0.31 -3.45
CA ARG A 137 5.02 0.63 -4.78
C ARG A 137 4.04 0.26 -5.89
N GLN A 138 3.32 -0.85 -5.74
CA GLN A 138 2.29 -1.25 -6.70
C GLN A 138 1.13 -0.25 -6.70
N ILE A 139 0.69 0.24 -5.54
CA ILE A 139 -0.35 1.27 -5.41
C ILE A 139 0.10 2.57 -6.07
N GLU A 140 1.32 3.02 -5.79
CA GLU A 140 1.90 4.23 -6.41
C GLU A 140 1.96 4.13 -7.94
N LEU A 141 2.40 2.98 -8.47
CA LEU A 141 2.42 2.73 -9.91
C LEU A 141 1.01 2.75 -10.50
N THR A 142 0.04 2.12 -9.85
CA THR A 142 -1.36 2.11 -10.30
C THR A 142 -1.95 3.52 -10.33
N GLN A 143 -1.69 4.32 -9.30
CA GLN A 143 -2.11 5.73 -9.26
C GLN A 143 -1.42 6.57 -10.35
N ALA A 144 -0.12 6.33 -10.59
CA ALA A 144 0.61 7.03 -11.65
C ALA A 144 0.05 6.71 -13.03
N TYR A 145 -0.24 5.45 -13.33
CA TYR A 145 -0.87 5.05 -14.59
C TYR A 145 -2.29 5.59 -14.73
N GLY A 146 -3.07 5.67 -13.65
CA GLY A 146 -4.42 6.23 -13.65
C GLY A 146 -4.49 7.69 -14.08
N ARG A 147 -3.37 8.43 -14.03
CA ARG A 147 -3.28 9.80 -14.58
C ARG A 147 -3.21 9.84 -16.11
N PHE A 148 -2.86 8.72 -16.75
CA PHE A 148 -2.76 8.62 -18.20
C PHE A 148 -3.90 7.81 -18.83
N VAL A 149 -4.48 6.89 -18.06
CA VAL A 149 -5.63 6.08 -18.49
C VAL A 149 -6.69 6.17 -17.40
N PRO A 150 -7.84 6.83 -17.67
CA PRO A 150 -8.91 6.96 -16.70
C PRO A 150 -9.41 5.59 -16.22
N HIS A 151 -9.67 5.45 -14.93
CA HIS A 151 -10.22 4.20 -14.38
C HIS A 151 -11.58 3.87 -14.98
N GLU A 152 -12.39 4.89 -15.26
CA GLU A 152 -13.70 4.77 -15.88
C GLU A 152 -13.63 4.11 -17.27
N PHE A 153 -12.50 4.30 -17.97
CA PHE A 153 -12.25 3.61 -19.22
C PHE A 153 -12.07 2.09 -19.01
N LEU A 154 -11.34 1.69 -17.95
CA LEU A 154 -11.16 0.28 -17.59
C LEU A 154 -12.50 -0.35 -17.19
N ASP A 155 -13.28 0.35 -16.38
CA ASP A 155 -14.59 -0.10 -15.90
C ASP A 155 -15.56 -0.33 -17.06
N ASN A 156 -15.58 0.57 -18.03
CA ASN A 156 -16.41 0.42 -19.25
C ASN A 156 -15.98 -0.80 -20.09
N LEU A 157 -14.68 -1.14 -20.13
CA LEU A 157 -14.18 -2.35 -20.78
C LEU A 157 -14.39 -3.63 -19.96
N GLY A 158 -14.92 -3.53 -18.72
CA GLY A 158 -15.05 -4.65 -17.80
C GLY A 158 -13.69 -5.21 -17.33
N LYS A 159 -12.66 -4.35 -17.24
CA LYS A 159 -11.31 -4.70 -16.80
C LYS A 159 -11.04 -4.14 -15.41
N THR A 160 -10.37 -4.92 -14.58
CA THR A 160 -10.02 -4.52 -13.22
C THR A 160 -8.61 -3.93 -13.12
N SER A 161 -7.78 -4.16 -14.15
CA SER A 161 -6.38 -3.69 -14.16
C SER A 161 -5.94 -3.31 -15.57
N ILE A 162 -5.05 -2.32 -15.66
CA ILE A 162 -4.43 -1.90 -16.91
C ILE A 162 -3.60 -3.03 -17.57
N VAL A 163 -3.09 -3.99 -16.79
CA VAL A 163 -2.34 -5.15 -17.32
C VAL A 163 -3.24 -6.16 -18.04
N ASP A 164 -4.55 -6.09 -17.85
CA ASP A 164 -5.53 -6.95 -18.52
C ASP A 164 -5.97 -6.42 -19.89
N ILE A 165 -5.56 -5.19 -20.22
CA ILE A 165 -5.89 -4.54 -21.49
C ILE A 165 -5.09 -5.18 -22.63
N ARG A 166 -5.80 -5.45 -23.73
CA ARG A 166 -5.22 -5.97 -24.96
C ARG A 166 -5.57 -5.08 -26.14
N LEU A 167 -4.67 -5.06 -27.10
CA LEU A 167 -4.92 -4.40 -28.38
C LEU A 167 -6.20 -4.96 -29.02
N GLY A 168 -7.13 -4.07 -29.37
CA GLY A 168 -8.42 -4.43 -29.95
C GLY A 168 -9.53 -4.69 -28.95
N ASP A 169 -9.27 -4.62 -27.62
CA ASP A 169 -10.37 -4.61 -26.64
C ASP A 169 -11.28 -3.41 -26.92
N HIS A 170 -12.58 -3.64 -26.97
CA HIS A 170 -13.56 -2.59 -27.23
C HIS A 170 -14.93 -2.93 -26.66
N VAL A 171 -15.71 -1.90 -26.40
CA VAL A 171 -17.11 -2.01 -25.99
C VAL A 171 -17.96 -0.98 -26.76
N ARG A 172 -19.15 -1.38 -27.15
CA ARG A 172 -20.14 -0.47 -27.70
C ARG A 172 -21.05 0.01 -26.59
N THR A 173 -21.14 1.32 -26.41
CA THR A 173 -21.93 1.93 -25.34
C THR A 173 -22.61 3.20 -25.82
N GLN A 174 -23.69 3.60 -25.17
CA GLN A 174 -24.30 4.91 -25.39
C GLN A 174 -23.79 5.87 -24.34
N MET A 175 -23.22 6.99 -24.77
CA MET A 175 -22.67 8.00 -23.86
C MET A 175 -22.92 9.41 -24.43
N THR A 176 -22.76 10.39 -23.58
CA THR A 176 -22.78 11.80 -23.93
C THR A 176 -21.36 12.32 -23.98
N VAL A 177 -20.99 12.90 -25.11
CA VAL A 177 -19.70 13.48 -25.40
C VAL A 177 -19.78 14.98 -25.19
N LEU A 178 -18.88 15.54 -24.43
CA LEU A 178 -18.71 16.99 -24.21
C LEU A 178 -17.36 17.43 -24.75
N PHE A 179 -17.37 18.42 -25.62
CA PHE A 179 -16.19 19.19 -26.00
C PHE A 179 -16.28 20.57 -25.37
N CYS A 180 -15.18 21.03 -24.78
CA CYS A 180 -15.02 22.39 -24.28
C CYS A 180 -13.71 22.95 -24.81
N ASP A 181 -13.75 24.07 -25.53
CA ASP A 181 -12.60 24.68 -26.20
C ASP A 181 -12.49 26.16 -25.86
N ILE A 182 -11.26 26.68 -25.76
CA ILE A 182 -11.01 28.09 -25.44
C ILE A 182 -11.12 28.94 -26.70
N ARG A 183 -11.95 29.98 -26.65
CA ARG A 183 -12.12 30.86 -27.79
C ARG A 183 -10.86 31.64 -28.10
N ALA A 184 -10.47 31.65 -29.39
CA ALA A 184 -9.32 32.34 -29.90
C ALA A 184 -8.00 31.99 -29.20
N PHE A 185 -7.85 30.77 -28.70
CA PHE A 185 -6.63 30.30 -28.01
C PHE A 185 -5.37 30.49 -28.85
N THR A 186 -5.43 30.26 -30.18
CA THR A 186 -4.28 30.47 -31.07
C THR A 186 -3.74 31.92 -30.96
N ALA A 187 -4.63 32.90 -31.03
CA ALA A 187 -4.23 34.31 -30.91
C ALA A 187 -3.76 34.66 -29.49
N LEU A 188 -4.30 34.01 -28.46
CA LEU A 188 -3.86 34.17 -27.09
C LEU A 188 -2.45 33.59 -26.90
N SER A 189 -2.18 32.40 -27.41
CA SER A 189 -0.91 31.70 -27.25
C SER A 189 0.23 32.30 -28.07
N GLU A 190 -0.05 32.96 -29.20
CA GLU A 190 0.94 33.69 -29.98
C GLU A 190 1.69 34.80 -29.18
N ASN A 191 1.06 35.31 -28.12
CA ASN A 191 1.65 36.32 -27.23
C ASN A 191 2.30 35.69 -25.97
N MET A 192 2.41 34.37 -25.87
CA MET A 192 2.97 33.63 -24.73
C MET A 192 4.23 32.87 -25.16
N SER A 193 5.19 32.76 -24.26
CA SER A 193 6.25 31.76 -24.43
C SER A 193 5.70 30.33 -24.32
N PRO A 194 6.38 29.33 -24.83
CA PRO A 194 5.96 27.92 -24.66
C PRO A 194 5.73 27.54 -23.20
N GLU A 195 6.59 28.00 -22.30
CA GLU A 195 6.49 27.73 -20.85
C GLU A 195 5.27 28.43 -20.23
N GLU A 196 4.93 29.65 -20.68
CA GLU A 196 3.73 30.36 -20.24
C GLU A 196 2.47 29.68 -20.75
N THR A 197 2.47 29.22 -22.00
CA THR A 197 1.37 28.45 -22.57
C THR A 197 1.12 27.16 -21.79
N PHE A 198 2.16 26.40 -21.45
CA PHE A 198 2.00 25.19 -20.61
C PHE A 198 1.48 25.52 -19.21
N ARG A 199 1.98 26.57 -18.55
CA ARG A 199 1.47 26.99 -17.23
C ARG A 199 0.00 27.41 -17.30
N PHE A 200 -0.38 28.19 -18.32
CA PHE A 200 -1.74 28.59 -18.54
C PHE A 200 -2.67 27.39 -18.76
N LEU A 201 -2.32 26.47 -19.67
CA LEU A 201 -3.14 25.28 -19.93
C LEU A 201 -3.28 24.42 -18.66
N ASN A 202 -2.20 24.17 -17.92
CA ASN A 202 -2.27 23.38 -16.70
C ASN A 202 -3.14 24.07 -15.63
N ALA A 203 -3.05 25.40 -15.49
CA ALA A 203 -3.91 26.16 -14.60
C ALA A 203 -5.39 26.03 -15.02
N TYR A 204 -5.71 26.28 -16.29
CA TYR A 204 -7.07 26.14 -16.82
C TYR A 204 -7.64 24.73 -16.61
N MET A 205 -6.87 23.68 -16.98
CA MET A 205 -7.29 22.28 -16.81
C MET A 205 -7.53 21.92 -15.34
N SER A 206 -6.73 22.46 -14.42
CA SER A 206 -6.90 22.22 -12.98
C SER A 206 -8.19 22.78 -12.40
N TYR A 207 -8.77 23.79 -13.02
CA TYR A 207 -10.09 24.33 -12.66
C TYR A 207 -11.23 23.53 -13.29
N MET A 208 -11.04 22.96 -14.48
CA MET A 208 -12.09 22.28 -15.26
C MET A 208 -12.22 20.78 -14.94
N GLU A 209 -11.11 20.09 -14.72
CA GLU A 209 -11.10 18.64 -14.45
C GLU A 209 -11.99 18.22 -13.26
N PRO A 210 -11.92 18.88 -12.08
CA PRO A 210 -12.75 18.50 -10.94
C PRO A 210 -14.25 18.56 -11.26
N ILE A 211 -14.69 19.55 -12.06
CA ILE A 211 -16.09 19.73 -12.41
C ILE A 211 -16.63 18.56 -13.24
N VAL A 212 -15.84 18.08 -14.21
CA VAL A 212 -16.21 16.90 -15.00
C VAL A 212 -16.42 15.69 -14.08
N LYS A 213 -15.51 15.48 -13.13
CA LYS A 213 -15.53 14.36 -12.20
C LYS A 213 -16.69 14.46 -11.19
N GLU A 214 -16.93 15.64 -10.63
CA GLU A 214 -18.02 15.91 -9.68
C GLU A 214 -19.41 15.62 -10.29
N HIS A 215 -19.55 15.80 -11.60
CA HIS A 215 -20.76 15.47 -12.35
C HIS A 215 -20.76 14.05 -12.95
N GLY A 216 -19.94 13.12 -12.45
CA GLY A 216 -19.94 11.72 -12.87
C GLY A 216 -19.39 11.46 -14.27
N GLY A 217 -18.68 12.43 -14.85
CA GLY A 217 -17.95 12.29 -16.10
C GLY A 217 -16.48 11.95 -15.90
N PHE A 218 -15.82 11.62 -16.99
CA PHE A 218 -14.37 11.49 -17.04
C PHE A 218 -13.80 12.13 -18.30
N ILE A 219 -12.58 12.63 -18.22
CA ILE A 219 -11.87 13.20 -19.35
C ILE A 219 -11.24 12.06 -20.14
N ASP A 220 -11.58 11.94 -21.42
CA ASP A 220 -10.94 10.99 -22.34
C ASP A 220 -9.55 11.49 -22.73
N LYS A 221 -9.46 12.74 -23.16
CA LYS A 221 -8.19 13.38 -23.51
C LYS A 221 -8.29 14.90 -23.58
N PHE A 222 -7.13 15.52 -23.55
CA PHE A 222 -6.93 16.92 -23.92
C PHE A 222 -6.44 17.01 -25.36
N ILE A 223 -7.02 17.87 -26.16
CA ILE A 223 -6.68 18.09 -27.58
C ILE A 223 -6.27 19.55 -27.74
N GLY A 224 -4.99 19.82 -27.50
CA GLY A 224 -4.51 21.20 -27.37
C GLY A 224 -5.11 21.87 -26.14
N ASP A 225 -5.91 22.89 -26.34
CA ASP A 225 -6.68 23.62 -25.32
C ASP A 225 -8.08 23.05 -25.08
N ALA A 226 -8.53 22.13 -25.95
CA ALA A 226 -9.84 21.48 -25.82
C ALA A 226 -9.83 20.33 -24.83
N ILE A 227 -10.93 20.21 -24.09
CA ILE A 227 -11.25 19.10 -23.20
C ILE A 227 -12.29 18.23 -23.89
N MET A 228 -12.01 16.93 -24.04
CA MET A 228 -12.99 15.93 -24.44
C MET A 228 -13.36 15.10 -23.21
N ALA A 229 -14.61 15.20 -22.79
CA ALA A 229 -15.16 14.45 -21.65
C ALA A 229 -16.34 13.57 -22.05
N LEU A 230 -16.52 12.48 -21.30
CA LEU A 230 -17.57 11.49 -21.52
C LEU A 230 -18.44 11.36 -20.25
N PHE A 231 -19.74 11.23 -20.47
CA PHE A 231 -20.74 11.09 -19.41
C PHE A 231 -21.70 9.95 -19.74
N HIS A 232 -22.18 9.24 -18.74
CA HIS A 232 -23.25 8.24 -18.92
C HIS A 232 -24.61 8.89 -19.05
N SER A 233 -24.85 10.05 -18.43
CA SER A 233 -26.10 10.78 -18.43
C SER A 233 -25.99 12.11 -19.19
N PRO A 234 -26.91 12.43 -20.10
CA PRO A 234 -26.98 13.74 -20.74
C PRO A 234 -27.18 14.89 -19.73
N ASP A 235 -27.99 14.68 -18.70
CA ASP A 235 -28.22 15.67 -17.64
C ASP A 235 -26.96 15.99 -16.87
N GLU A 236 -26.12 15.00 -16.60
CA GLU A 236 -24.83 15.20 -15.95
C GLU A 236 -23.89 16.03 -16.82
N ALA A 237 -23.84 15.75 -18.12
CA ALA A 237 -23.04 16.51 -19.07
C ALA A 237 -23.49 18.00 -19.16
N VAL A 238 -24.78 18.25 -19.18
CA VAL A 238 -25.32 19.61 -19.22
C VAL A 238 -25.06 20.35 -17.91
N ARG A 239 -25.22 19.69 -16.75
CA ARG A 239 -24.88 20.29 -15.46
C ARG A 239 -23.39 20.56 -15.34
N ALA A 240 -22.54 19.64 -15.81
CA ALA A 240 -21.11 19.86 -15.86
C ALA A 240 -20.76 21.10 -16.71
N ALA A 241 -21.36 21.24 -17.89
CA ALA A 241 -21.14 22.39 -18.76
C ALA A 241 -21.52 23.72 -18.09
N LEU A 242 -22.64 23.78 -17.38
CA LEU A 242 -23.06 24.96 -16.62
C LEU A 242 -22.08 25.27 -15.48
N SER A 243 -21.68 24.25 -14.72
CA SER A 243 -20.70 24.42 -13.64
C SER A 243 -19.32 24.78 -14.16
N MET A 244 -18.92 24.31 -15.35
CA MET A 244 -17.67 24.73 -16.01
C MET A 244 -17.68 26.21 -16.33
N LEU A 245 -18.83 26.78 -16.77
CA LEU A 245 -18.93 28.22 -16.98
C LEU A 245 -18.87 29.03 -15.66
N ASP A 246 -19.44 28.49 -14.57
CA ASP A 246 -19.30 29.11 -13.24
C ASP A 246 -17.84 29.10 -12.80
N GLN A 247 -17.16 27.97 -12.94
CA GLN A 247 -15.76 27.83 -12.59
C GLN A 247 -14.82 28.68 -13.47
N LEU A 248 -15.19 28.87 -14.74
CA LEU A 248 -14.49 29.78 -15.63
C LEU A 248 -14.52 31.23 -15.14
N GLN A 249 -15.62 31.67 -14.52
CA GLN A 249 -15.67 33.01 -13.92
C GLN A 249 -14.66 33.15 -12.78
N GLU A 250 -14.55 32.14 -11.90
CA GLU A 250 -13.54 32.13 -10.83
C GLU A 250 -12.12 32.17 -11.41
N PHE A 251 -11.86 31.36 -12.43
CA PHE A 251 -10.58 31.38 -13.14
C PHE A 251 -10.29 32.75 -13.75
N ASN A 252 -11.27 33.40 -14.36
CA ASN A 252 -11.13 34.72 -14.97
C ASN A 252 -10.90 35.84 -13.92
N ILE A 253 -11.47 35.72 -12.72
CA ILE A 253 -11.17 36.65 -11.60
C ILE A 253 -9.67 36.54 -11.25
N SER A 254 -9.17 35.32 -11.06
CA SER A 254 -7.74 35.09 -10.80
C SER A 254 -6.84 35.67 -11.91
N ARG A 255 -7.26 35.55 -13.18
CA ARG A 255 -6.52 36.12 -14.32
C ARG A 255 -6.48 37.65 -14.31
N LEU A 256 -7.61 38.27 -13.96
CA LEU A 256 -7.68 39.74 -13.83
C LEU A 256 -6.79 40.27 -12.71
N ASP A 257 -6.70 39.58 -11.59
CA ASP A 257 -5.82 39.91 -10.48
C ASP A 257 -4.34 39.86 -10.90
N ASP A 258 -4.00 38.93 -11.81
CA ASP A 258 -2.66 38.81 -12.42
C ASP A 258 -2.42 39.80 -13.59
N GLY A 259 -3.40 40.64 -13.92
CA GLY A 259 -3.33 41.60 -15.02
C GLY A 259 -3.54 40.98 -16.41
N SER A 260 -4.04 39.75 -16.50
CA SER A 260 -4.30 39.02 -17.74
C SER A 260 -5.75 39.24 -18.19
N LEU A 261 -6.01 39.14 -19.51
CA LEU A 261 -7.36 39.24 -20.04
C LEU A 261 -8.20 37.99 -19.72
N PRO A 262 -9.51 38.16 -19.46
CA PRO A 262 -10.41 37.03 -19.29
C PRO A 262 -10.52 36.21 -20.59
N ILE A 263 -10.83 34.94 -20.45
CA ILE A 263 -11.06 34.03 -21.57
C ILE A 263 -12.53 33.59 -21.63
N GLU A 264 -12.95 33.16 -22.80
CA GLU A 264 -14.25 32.54 -23.04
C GLU A 264 -14.05 31.11 -23.54
N VAL A 265 -15.07 30.27 -23.33
CA VAL A 265 -15.11 28.90 -23.87
C VAL A 265 -16.34 28.66 -24.68
N GLY A 266 -16.28 27.72 -25.62
CA GLY A 266 -17.39 27.06 -26.27
C GLY A 266 -17.56 25.64 -25.77
N ILE A 267 -18.81 25.21 -25.52
CA ILE A 267 -19.11 23.84 -25.10
C ILE A 267 -20.11 23.23 -26.05
N GLY A 268 -19.74 22.08 -26.62
CA GLY A 268 -20.60 21.30 -27.52
C GLY A 268 -20.89 19.91 -26.96
N ILE A 269 -22.17 19.53 -26.88
CA ILE A 269 -22.59 18.27 -26.27
C ILE A 269 -23.41 17.46 -27.28
N ASN A 270 -23.08 16.18 -27.42
CA ASN A 270 -23.82 15.25 -28.23
C ASN A 270 -23.93 13.86 -27.59
N THR A 271 -25.13 13.29 -27.59
CA THR A 271 -25.39 11.96 -27.05
C THR A 271 -25.55 10.98 -28.22
N GLY A 272 -24.87 9.85 -28.13
CA GLY A 272 -24.95 8.80 -29.15
C GLY A 272 -24.21 7.53 -28.79
N THR A 273 -24.31 6.55 -29.67
CA THR A 273 -23.58 5.30 -29.56
C THR A 273 -22.11 5.52 -29.98
N LEU A 274 -21.20 5.03 -29.16
CA LEU A 274 -19.77 5.08 -29.43
C LEU A 274 -19.08 3.74 -29.17
N MET A 275 -17.90 3.57 -29.76
CA MET A 275 -16.99 2.45 -29.49
C MET A 275 -15.86 2.97 -28.64
N LEU A 276 -15.80 2.49 -27.42
CA LEU A 276 -14.73 2.72 -26.48
C LEU A 276 -13.75 1.57 -26.63
N GLY A 277 -12.47 1.82 -26.86
CA GLY A 277 -11.56 0.70 -27.07
C GLY A 277 -10.09 1.09 -27.15
N VAL A 278 -9.25 0.08 -27.34
CA VAL A 278 -7.79 0.19 -27.40
C VAL A 278 -7.33 0.00 -28.83
N VAL A 279 -6.70 1.02 -29.37
CA VAL A 279 -6.11 1.02 -30.71
C VAL A 279 -4.60 1.21 -30.63
N GLY A 280 -3.88 0.88 -31.70
CA GLY A 280 -2.46 1.13 -31.83
C GLY A 280 -1.66 -0.08 -32.31
N GLY A 281 -0.46 -0.20 -31.85
CA GLY A 281 0.48 -1.27 -32.19
C GLY A 281 1.08 -1.95 -30.96
N LYS A 282 1.95 -2.94 -31.17
CA LYS A 282 2.55 -3.73 -30.08
C LYS A 282 3.32 -2.91 -29.05
N ASN A 283 3.91 -1.78 -29.48
CA ASN A 283 4.78 -0.96 -28.62
C ASN A 283 4.09 0.31 -28.11
N ARG A 284 2.92 0.66 -28.66
CA ARG A 284 2.14 1.82 -28.23
C ARG A 284 0.67 1.52 -28.42
N MET A 285 -0.07 1.56 -27.34
CA MET A 285 -1.52 1.46 -27.31
C MET A 285 -2.09 2.78 -26.78
N GLU A 286 -3.27 3.13 -27.26
CA GLU A 286 -4.00 4.32 -26.86
C GLU A 286 -5.45 3.94 -26.58
N SER A 287 -5.96 4.39 -25.45
CA SER A 287 -7.38 4.38 -25.17
C SER A 287 -8.06 5.43 -26.05
N THR A 288 -9.11 5.07 -26.72
CA THR A 288 -9.78 6.01 -27.61
C THR A 288 -11.25 5.70 -27.78
N VAL A 289 -11.98 6.74 -28.20
CA VAL A 289 -13.38 6.66 -28.57
C VAL A 289 -13.49 6.90 -30.07
N VAL A 290 -14.11 5.94 -30.76
CA VAL A 290 -14.39 6.04 -32.20
C VAL A 290 -15.88 6.09 -32.41
N SER A 291 -16.40 7.21 -32.92
CA SER A 291 -17.79 7.36 -33.24
C SER A 291 -18.06 8.62 -34.07
N ASP A 292 -19.09 8.56 -34.90
CA ASP A 292 -19.69 9.77 -35.51
C ASP A 292 -20.21 10.74 -34.43
N ALA A 293 -20.70 10.22 -33.28
CA ALA A 293 -21.18 11.04 -32.18
C ALA A 293 -20.10 11.99 -31.60
N VAL A 294 -18.83 11.57 -31.57
CA VAL A 294 -17.68 12.41 -31.16
C VAL A 294 -17.49 13.56 -32.14
N ASN A 295 -17.50 13.27 -33.46
CA ASN A 295 -17.33 14.29 -34.48
C ASN A 295 -18.47 15.30 -34.45
N VAL A 296 -19.70 14.85 -34.18
CA VAL A 296 -20.86 15.75 -34.05
C VAL A 296 -20.69 16.69 -32.85
N ALA A 297 -20.27 16.18 -31.70
CA ALA A 297 -20.03 17.00 -30.50
C ALA A 297 -18.99 18.10 -30.75
N SER A 298 -17.85 17.74 -31.36
CA SER A 298 -16.79 18.71 -31.70
C SER A 298 -17.27 19.79 -32.67
N ARG A 299 -18.09 19.41 -33.67
CA ARG A 299 -18.65 20.38 -34.63
C ARG A 299 -19.71 21.29 -34.00
N ILE A 300 -20.53 20.77 -33.07
CA ILE A 300 -21.45 21.57 -32.27
C ILE A 300 -20.71 22.58 -31.41
N GLU A 301 -19.59 22.15 -30.82
CA GLU A 301 -18.73 23.09 -30.07
C GLU A 301 -18.31 24.26 -30.97
N SER A 302 -17.73 24.00 -32.14
CA SER A 302 -17.27 25.06 -33.07
C SER A 302 -18.40 26.01 -33.53
N MET A 303 -19.65 25.57 -33.50
CA MET A 303 -20.81 26.43 -33.83
C MET A 303 -21.11 27.46 -32.77
N ASN A 304 -20.65 27.32 -31.53
CA ASN A 304 -20.85 28.34 -30.50
C ASN A 304 -20.36 29.72 -30.96
N LYS A 305 -19.29 29.76 -31.76
CA LYS A 305 -18.77 31.01 -32.32
C LYS A 305 -19.76 31.64 -33.33
N VAL A 306 -20.44 30.81 -34.09
CA VAL A 306 -21.41 31.28 -35.13
C VAL A 306 -22.68 31.80 -34.48
N PHE A 307 -23.20 31.12 -33.47
CA PHE A 307 -24.46 31.47 -32.80
C PHE A 307 -24.26 32.43 -31.63
N GLY A 308 -23.04 32.80 -31.26
CA GLY A 308 -22.77 33.65 -30.12
C GLY A 308 -23.21 33.01 -28.79
N SER A 309 -23.19 31.68 -28.73
CA SER A 309 -23.61 30.87 -27.57
C SER A 309 -22.40 30.33 -26.84
N GLN A 310 -22.56 29.89 -25.59
CA GLN A 310 -21.53 29.27 -24.82
C GLN A 310 -21.71 27.75 -24.73
N ILE A 311 -22.95 27.26 -24.65
CA ILE A 311 -23.27 25.84 -24.59
C ILE A 311 -24.28 25.51 -25.68
N LEU A 312 -23.91 24.58 -26.55
CA LEU A 312 -24.81 24.01 -27.56
C LEU A 312 -24.93 22.50 -27.36
N ILE A 313 -26.17 21.98 -27.45
CA ILE A 313 -26.44 20.56 -27.39
C ILE A 313 -27.16 20.10 -28.67
N SER A 314 -26.95 18.86 -29.07
CA SER A 314 -27.65 18.24 -30.19
C SER A 314 -29.12 17.92 -29.87
N GLU A 315 -29.93 17.69 -30.91
CA GLU A 315 -31.26 17.16 -30.76
C GLU A 315 -31.30 15.79 -30.07
N SER A 316 -30.30 14.92 -30.32
CA SER A 316 -30.18 13.64 -29.64
C SER A 316 -29.90 13.80 -28.14
N THR A 317 -29.10 14.81 -27.76
CA THR A 317 -28.89 15.12 -26.34
C THR A 317 -30.14 15.66 -25.69
N GLN A 318 -30.81 16.62 -26.35
CA GLN A 318 -32.04 17.22 -25.84
C GLN A 318 -33.13 16.16 -25.64
N ALA A 319 -33.31 15.26 -26.59
CA ALA A 319 -34.30 14.18 -26.53
C ALA A 319 -33.99 13.12 -25.47
N ALA A 320 -32.73 13.01 -25.03
CA ALA A 320 -32.27 12.06 -24.04
C ALA A 320 -32.18 12.67 -22.62
N LEU A 321 -32.48 13.96 -22.42
CA LEU A 321 -32.55 14.57 -21.10
C LEU A 321 -33.72 13.98 -20.31
N ASP A 322 -33.48 13.61 -19.07
CA ASP A 322 -34.51 13.11 -18.14
C ASP A 322 -35.45 14.24 -17.67
N LYS A 323 -34.91 15.45 -17.51
CA LYS A 323 -35.62 16.63 -16.98
C LYS A 323 -35.34 17.89 -17.81
N PRO A 324 -35.76 17.92 -19.06
CA PRO A 324 -35.49 19.05 -19.94
C PRO A 324 -36.12 20.39 -19.46
N GLU A 325 -37.13 20.32 -18.61
CA GLU A 325 -37.79 21.49 -17.99
C GLU A 325 -36.90 22.24 -16.99
N LEU A 326 -35.81 21.64 -16.53
CA LEU A 326 -34.83 22.31 -15.66
C LEU A 326 -33.91 23.28 -16.43
N TYR A 327 -33.94 23.20 -17.77
CA TYR A 327 -33.03 23.97 -18.60
C TYR A 327 -33.83 24.96 -19.48
N THR A 328 -33.35 26.17 -19.59
CA THR A 328 -33.87 27.09 -20.60
C THR A 328 -33.16 26.82 -21.92
N LEU A 329 -33.91 26.28 -22.89
CA LEU A 329 -33.37 25.85 -24.18
C LEU A 329 -33.88 26.78 -25.31
N ARG A 330 -32.95 27.31 -26.10
CA ARG A 330 -33.26 28.04 -27.35
C ARG A 330 -32.93 27.16 -28.54
N LYS A 331 -33.91 26.84 -29.35
CA LYS A 331 -33.78 25.98 -30.53
C LYS A 331 -33.25 26.75 -31.74
N PHE A 332 -32.34 26.12 -32.47
CA PHE A 332 -31.91 26.51 -33.80
C PHE A 332 -32.21 25.34 -34.76
N ASP A 333 -33.10 25.58 -35.73
CA ASP A 333 -33.50 24.54 -36.68
C ASP A 333 -32.68 24.60 -37.98
N HIS A 334 -32.64 23.48 -38.69
CA HIS A 334 -32.02 23.34 -40.00
C HIS A 334 -30.52 23.72 -40.05
N VAL A 335 -29.82 23.43 -39.00
CA VAL A 335 -28.38 23.71 -38.94
C VAL A 335 -27.62 22.65 -39.72
N MET A 336 -26.84 23.06 -40.70
CA MET A 336 -25.96 22.16 -41.46
C MET A 336 -24.66 21.96 -40.71
N ILE A 337 -24.37 20.72 -40.37
CA ILE A 337 -23.09 20.33 -39.77
C ILE A 337 -22.16 19.89 -40.87
N GLU A 338 -20.94 20.41 -40.90
CA GLU A 338 -19.91 20.06 -41.88
C GLU A 338 -19.75 18.54 -41.98
N GLY A 339 -19.77 17.97 -43.22
CA GLY A 339 -19.67 16.53 -43.50
C GLY A 339 -20.92 15.70 -43.16
N LYS A 340 -22.04 16.34 -42.84
CA LYS A 340 -23.38 15.68 -42.83
C LYS A 340 -24.18 16.13 -44.04
N SER A 341 -24.92 15.18 -44.65
CA SER A 341 -25.84 15.46 -45.79
C SER A 341 -27.19 15.96 -45.33
N SER A 342 -27.51 15.89 -44.04
CA SER A 342 -28.78 16.31 -43.45
C SER A 342 -28.58 17.43 -42.42
N THR A 343 -29.51 18.35 -42.37
CA THR A 343 -29.59 19.34 -41.29
C THR A 343 -30.05 18.68 -40.00
N ILE A 344 -29.59 19.22 -38.87
CA ILE A 344 -30.04 18.82 -37.54
C ILE A 344 -30.55 20.04 -36.78
N SER A 345 -31.38 19.81 -35.77
CA SER A 345 -31.67 20.83 -34.76
C SER A 345 -30.61 20.82 -33.67
N ILE A 346 -30.18 22.00 -33.25
CA ILE A 346 -29.33 22.18 -32.07
C ILE A 346 -30.02 23.11 -31.09
N TYR A 347 -29.64 23.03 -29.84
CA TYR A 347 -30.25 23.80 -28.76
C TYR A 347 -29.15 24.49 -27.95
N GLU A 348 -29.34 25.79 -27.75
CA GLU A 348 -28.51 26.50 -26.77
C GLU A 348 -29.07 26.27 -25.38
N VAL A 349 -28.19 25.95 -24.45
CA VAL A 349 -28.50 25.94 -23.02
C VAL A 349 -28.22 27.31 -22.47
N ILE A 350 -29.27 28.05 -22.13
CA ILE A 350 -29.16 29.40 -21.58
C ILE A 350 -28.97 29.29 -20.07
N ARG A 351 -27.88 29.85 -19.57
CA ARG A 351 -27.67 30.00 -18.17
C ARG A 351 -28.73 30.92 -17.58
N SER A 352 -29.53 30.42 -16.64
CA SER A 352 -30.38 31.30 -15.86
C SER A 352 -29.50 32.15 -14.96
N GLU A 353 -29.53 33.48 -15.13
CA GLU A 353 -28.94 34.38 -14.14
C GLU A 353 -29.51 33.98 -12.77
N ARG A 354 -28.63 33.66 -11.80
CA ARG A 354 -29.06 33.58 -10.41
C ARG A 354 -29.65 34.92 -10.06
N ARG A 355 -30.98 34.99 -9.96
CA ARG A 355 -31.61 36.09 -9.25
C ARG A 355 -31.16 35.91 -7.79
N ASP A 356 -30.16 36.69 -7.40
CA ASP A 356 -29.78 36.84 -6.00
C ASP A 356 -31.06 37.23 -5.25
N ALA A 357 -31.53 36.31 -4.39
CA ALA A 357 -32.63 36.53 -3.47
C ALA A 357 -32.08 36.73 -2.05
#